data_99560b6f4cbd74fe395581b6e7c1b5e8
#
_entry.id   99560b6f4cbd74fe395581b6e7c1b5e8
#
_cell.length_a   1.000
_cell.length_b   1.000
_cell.length_c   1.000
_cell.angle_alpha   90.00
_cell.angle_beta   90.00
_cell.angle_gamma   90.00
#
_symmetry.space_group_name_H-M   'P 1'
#
loop_
_entity.id
_entity.type
_entity.pdbx_description
1 polymer ?
#
loop_
_entity_poly.entity_id
_entity_poly.type
_entity_poly.pdbx_seq_one_letter_code
_entity_poly.pdbx_strand_id
1 'polypeptide(L)'
;NLYKESIKETNLDSSGSNSTENEEIEVTSESLKESTQIHGWLSLFLFQMGLGGFVSAVYPLATFKLDDYGGSYILGMTDVIGGVLLFILSIFAIRAFRCRKPNSVFLGTSYTILCIISNLLLLCDGDFEQTGLATAPKILRSLVWGCIWLCYLHQSNQVKEVMPTDFRKSGKRDYLLVASVVAIPILFLIIGFFDVARIQNAENEK
;
A
#
# COMPACT_ATOMS: atom_id res chain seq x y z
N ASN A 1 -7.68 25.54 -11.87
CA ASN A 1 -8.11 26.84 -12.39
C ASN A 1 -7.51 27.22 -13.75
N LEU A 2 -6.37 26.69 -14.16
CA LEU A 2 -5.75 26.95 -15.47
C LEU A 2 -6.40 26.15 -16.62
N TYR A 3 -7.13 25.07 -16.33
CA TYR A 3 -7.81 24.26 -17.36
C TYR A 3 -9.16 24.83 -17.81
N LYS A 4 -9.71 25.81 -17.07
CA LYS A 4 -11.01 26.45 -17.42
C LYS A 4 -10.87 27.66 -18.33
N GLU A 5 -9.70 28.28 -18.43
CA GLU A 5 -9.49 29.44 -19.27
C GLU A 5 -9.20 29.12 -20.74
N SER A 6 -8.61 27.94 -21.02
CA SER A 6 -8.29 27.52 -22.39
C SER A 6 -9.52 27.15 -23.25
N ILE A 7 -10.70 26.97 -22.64
CA ILE A 7 -11.94 26.61 -23.38
C ILE A 7 -12.75 27.85 -23.76
N LYS A 8 -12.40 29.05 -23.27
CA LYS A 8 -13.22 30.23 -23.47
C LYS A 8 -12.83 31.08 -24.70
N GLU A 9 -11.67 30.85 -25.28
CA GLU A 9 -11.21 31.64 -26.44
C GLU A 9 -11.52 31.07 -27.81
N THR A 10 -12.09 29.85 -27.91
CA THR A 10 -12.35 29.19 -29.22
C THR A 10 -13.81 29.34 -29.70
N ASN A 11 -14.65 30.13 -29.04
CA ASN A 11 -16.08 30.25 -29.37
C ASN A 11 -16.48 31.59 -29.99
N LEU A 12 -15.68 32.13 -30.90
CA LEU A 12 -16.11 33.22 -31.76
C LEU A 12 -15.66 32.96 -33.19
N ASP A 13 -16.62 32.69 -34.03
CA ASP A 13 -16.68 32.54 -35.49
C ASP A 13 -16.76 31.10 -36.04
N SER A 14 -18.01 30.65 -36.24
CA SER A 14 -18.53 30.21 -37.55
C SER A 14 -19.91 29.53 -37.39
N SER A 15 -20.91 30.20 -37.89
CA SER A 15 -22.23 29.64 -38.19
C SER A 15 -22.15 28.80 -39.47
N GLY A 16 -22.30 27.45 -39.36
CA GLY A 16 -22.49 26.60 -40.52
C GLY A 16 -21.97 25.19 -40.34
N SER A 17 -22.88 24.25 -40.09
CA SER A 17 -22.80 22.79 -40.08
C SER A 17 -22.88 22.10 -38.72
N ASN A 18 -24.09 22.03 -38.18
CA ASN A 18 -24.36 21.57 -36.80
C ASN A 18 -24.61 20.06 -36.62
N SER A 19 -24.22 19.18 -37.53
CA SER A 19 -24.46 17.74 -37.33
C SER A 19 -23.21 16.87 -37.17
N THR A 20 -22.07 17.27 -37.77
CA THR A 20 -20.82 16.49 -37.71
C THR A 20 -19.97 16.83 -36.48
N GLU A 21 -20.09 18.07 -36.00
CA GLU A 21 -19.31 18.55 -34.84
C GLU A 21 -19.78 17.98 -33.50
N ASN A 22 -21.10 17.71 -33.37
CA ASN A 22 -21.65 17.09 -32.15
C ASN A 22 -21.28 15.61 -32.00
N GLU A 23 -21.15 14.87 -33.08
CA GLU A 23 -20.71 13.47 -33.05
C GLU A 23 -19.22 13.35 -32.70
N GLU A 24 -18.38 14.25 -33.22
CA GLU A 24 -16.94 14.24 -32.95
C GLU A 24 -16.62 14.66 -31.49
N ILE A 25 -17.39 15.59 -30.93
CA ILE A 25 -17.27 16.04 -29.51
C ILE A 25 -17.76 14.94 -28.56
N GLU A 26 -18.81 14.20 -28.91
CA GLU A 26 -19.36 13.13 -28.09
C GLU A 26 -18.43 11.92 -28.06
N VAL A 27 -17.88 11.50 -29.21
CA VAL A 27 -16.88 10.44 -29.31
C VAL A 27 -15.59 10.81 -28.57
N THR A 28 -15.15 12.07 -28.61
CA THR A 28 -13.97 12.53 -27.88
C THR A 28 -14.21 12.57 -26.37
N SER A 29 -15.41 12.94 -25.94
CA SER A 29 -15.75 12.96 -24.51
C SER A 29 -15.94 11.58 -23.91
N GLU A 30 -16.45 10.60 -24.66
CA GLU A 30 -16.53 9.20 -24.23
C GLU A 30 -15.15 8.53 -24.22
N SER A 31 -14.32 8.75 -25.21
CA SER A 31 -12.94 8.22 -25.23
C SER A 31 -12.09 8.81 -24.09
N LEU A 32 -12.26 10.08 -23.75
CA LEU A 32 -11.64 10.72 -22.59
C LEU A 32 -12.17 10.18 -21.25
N LYS A 33 -13.45 9.82 -21.16
CA LYS A 33 -14.02 9.16 -19.98
C LYS A 33 -13.52 7.74 -19.82
N GLU A 34 -13.40 6.99 -20.91
CA GLU A 34 -12.95 5.61 -20.91
C GLU A 34 -11.45 5.49 -20.57
N SER A 35 -10.61 6.40 -21.08
CA SER A 35 -9.18 6.46 -20.75
C SER A 35 -8.90 6.85 -19.29
N THR A 36 -9.89 7.40 -18.59
CA THR A 36 -9.74 7.87 -17.20
C THR A 36 -10.23 6.89 -16.14
N GLN A 37 -10.84 5.76 -16.51
CA GLN A 37 -11.26 4.75 -15.53
C GLN A 37 -10.05 3.91 -15.07
N ILE A 38 -10.06 3.56 -13.78
CA ILE A 38 -9.06 2.63 -13.21
C ILE A 38 -9.45 1.23 -13.64
N HIS A 39 -8.84 0.74 -14.73
CA HIS A 39 -9.10 -0.58 -15.30
C HIS A 39 -7.86 -1.49 -15.23
N GLY A 40 -8.08 -2.78 -15.46
CA GLY A 40 -7.02 -3.75 -15.63
C GLY A 40 -6.12 -3.95 -14.42
N TRP A 41 -4.81 -3.91 -14.63
CA TRP A 41 -3.80 -4.22 -13.62
C TRP A 41 -3.82 -3.29 -12.40
N LEU A 42 -4.14 -2.01 -12.58
CA LEU A 42 -4.23 -1.07 -11.47
C LEU A 42 -5.38 -1.43 -10.52
N SER A 43 -6.54 -1.85 -11.06
CA SER A 43 -7.66 -2.34 -10.25
C SER A 43 -7.30 -3.61 -9.48
N LEU A 44 -6.59 -4.54 -10.13
CA LEU A 44 -6.08 -5.76 -9.49
C LEU A 44 -5.10 -5.43 -8.36
N PHE A 45 -4.18 -4.49 -8.58
CA PHE A 45 -3.26 -4.02 -7.55
C PHE A 45 -3.99 -3.46 -6.33
N LEU A 46 -4.99 -2.59 -6.55
CA LEU A 46 -5.79 -2.01 -5.46
C LEU A 46 -6.58 -3.08 -4.70
N PHE A 47 -7.15 -4.05 -5.40
CA PHE A 47 -7.85 -5.18 -4.79
C PHE A 47 -6.89 -6.01 -3.93
N GLN A 48 -5.73 -6.38 -4.47
CA GLN A 48 -4.71 -7.14 -3.74
C GLN A 48 -4.19 -6.37 -2.52
N MET A 49 -4.00 -5.05 -2.64
CA MET A 49 -3.59 -4.19 -1.54
C MET A 49 -4.65 -4.17 -0.42
N GLY A 50 -5.93 -4.06 -0.76
CA GLY A 50 -7.03 -4.10 0.20
C GLY A 50 -7.14 -5.45 0.91
N LEU A 51 -7.10 -6.55 0.13
CA LEU A 51 -7.15 -7.90 0.67
C LEU A 51 -5.93 -8.20 1.54
N GLY A 52 -4.73 -7.87 1.07
CA GLY A 52 -3.48 -8.07 1.80
C GLY A 52 -3.44 -7.29 3.11
N GLY A 53 -3.85 -6.03 3.09
CA GLY A 53 -3.97 -5.22 4.31
C GLY A 53 -4.98 -5.79 5.30
N PHE A 54 -6.14 -6.23 4.83
CA PHE A 54 -7.16 -6.87 5.67
C PHE A 54 -6.63 -8.16 6.31
N VAL A 55 -6.01 -9.03 5.53
CA VAL A 55 -5.41 -10.28 6.04
C VAL A 55 -4.32 -9.97 7.06
N SER A 56 -3.47 -8.97 6.82
CA SER A 56 -2.43 -8.55 7.77
C SER A 56 -2.99 -8.09 9.12
N ALA A 57 -4.19 -7.50 9.15
CA ALA A 57 -4.83 -7.10 10.39
C ALA A 57 -5.54 -8.27 11.12
N VAL A 58 -6.18 -9.17 10.37
CA VAL A 58 -7.00 -10.25 10.94
C VAL A 58 -6.18 -11.45 11.35
N TYR A 59 -5.14 -11.81 10.57
CA TYR A 59 -4.35 -13.02 10.80
C TYR A 59 -3.68 -13.04 12.18
N PRO A 60 -2.96 -11.99 12.64
CA PRO A 60 -2.36 -11.97 13.96
C PRO A 60 -3.39 -12.08 15.10
N LEU A 61 -4.58 -11.47 14.92
CA LEU A 61 -5.66 -11.58 15.90
C LEU A 61 -6.23 -12.99 16.00
N ALA A 62 -6.37 -13.67 14.85
CA ALA A 62 -6.96 -15.02 14.79
C ALA A 62 -5.99 -16.11 15.26
N THR A 63 -4.68 -15.89 15.11
CA THR A 63 -3.63 -16.87 15.46
C THR A 63 -2.88 -16.54 16.73
N PHE A 64 -3.29 -15.50 17.47
CA PHE A 64 -2.61 -15.05 18.67
C PHE A 64 -2.51 -16.13 19.74
N LYS A 65 -1.28 -16.48 20.13
CA LYS A 65 -0.97 -17.37 21.25
C LYS A 65 0.15 -16.74 22.07
N LEU A 66 -0.07 -16.60 23.35
CA LEU A 66 0.89 -15.93 24.24
C LEU A 66 2.22 -16.68 24.33
N ASP A 67 2.18 -18.02 24.25
CA ASP A 67 3.36 -18.88 24.34
C ASP A 67 4.35 -18.63 23.18
N ASP A 68 3.84 -18.29 21.98
CA ASP A 68 4.66 -17.98 20.81
C ASP A 68 5.52 -16.69 21.00
N TYR A 69 5.19 -15.87 22.02
CA TYR A 69 5.84 -14.61 22.32
C TYR A 69 6.60 -14.63 23.68
N GLY A 70 7.00 -15.81 24.13
CA GLY A 70 7.73 -15.96 25.41
C GLY A 70 6.96 -15.43 26.63
N GLY A 71 5.62 -15.51 26.61
CA GLY A 71 4.75 -15.02 27.67
C GLY A 71 4.50 -13.50 27.68
N SER A 72 5.11 -12.72 26.77
CA SER A 72 4.94 -11.28 26.73
C SER A 72 3.76 -10.85 25.86
N TYR A 73 2.73 -10.27 26.46
CA TYR A 73 1.61 -9.64 25.74
C TYR A 73 2.06 -8.46 24.88
N ILE A 74 3.07 -7.72 25.33
CA ILE A 74 3.57 -6.53 24.63
C ILE A 74 4.19 -6.95 23.31
N LEU A 75 5.00 -8.02 23.30
CA LEU A 75 5.62 -8.55 22.10
C LEU A 75 4.57 -9.05 21.11
N GLY A 76 3.57 -9.82 21.58
CA GLY A 76 2.48 -10.30 20.73
C GLY A 76 1.61 -9.18 20.16
N MET A 77 1.40 -8.09 20.91
CA MET A 77 0.69 -6.92 20.40
C MET A 77 1.43 -6.19 19.28
N THR A 78 2.74 -6.38 19.13
CA THR A 78 3.52 -5.79 18.02
C THR A 78 2.98 -6.24 16.66
N ASP A 79 2.70 -7.52 16.49
CA ASP A 79 2.18 -8.08 15.24
C ASP A 79 0.77 -7.59 14.95
N VAL A 80 -0.08 -7.56 15.98
CA VAL A 80 -1.46 -7.06 15.87
C VAL A 80 -1.47 -5.58 15.45
N ILE A 81 -0.70 -4.74 16.15
CA ILE A 81 -0.62 -3.30 15.86
C ILE A 81 0.01 -3.07 14.48
N GLY A 82 1.08 -3.79 14.15
CA GLY A 82 1.72 -3.72 12.83
C GLY A 82 0.77 -4.05 11.70
N GLY A 83 0.00 -5.14 11.84
CA GLY A 83 -1.01 -5.56 10.87
C GLY A 83 -2.14 -4.53 10.70
N VAL A 84 -2.65 -3.98 11.82
CA VAL A 84 -3.70 -2.93 11.78
C VAL A 84 -3.18 -1.65 11.13
N LEU A 85 -1.95 -1.23 11.43
CA LEU A 85 -1.36 -0.04 10.81
C LEU A 85 -1.11 -0.23 9.30
N LEU A 86 -0.67 -1.42 8.87
CA LEU A 86 -0.56 -1.78 7.46
C LEU A 86 -1.94 -1.73 6.76
N PHE A 87 -2.98 -2.21 7.40
CA PHE A 87 -4.34 -2.12 6.88
C PHE A 87 -4.81 -0.68 6.73
N ILE A 88 -4.58 0.15 7.73
CA ILE A 88 -4.88 1.60 7.66
C ILE A 88 -4.13 2.24 6.49
N LEU A 89 -2.84 1.95 6.33
CA LEU A 89 -2.03 2.46 5.21
C LEU A 89 -2.60 2.01 3.86
N SER A 90 -3.06 0.74 3.74
CA SER A 90 -3.68 0.23 2.52
C SER A 90 -4.95 0.99 2.16
N ILE A 91 -5.81 1.30 3.15
CA ILE A 91 -7.04 2.09 2.94
C ILE A 91 -6.69 3.50 2.45
N PHE A 92 -5.70 4.17 3.08
CA PHE A 92 -5.26 5.50 2.65
C PHE A 92 -4.70 5.48 1.23
N ALA A 93 -3.89 4.48 0.89
CA ALA A 93 -3.34 4.31 -0.45
C ALA A 93 -4.45 4.07 -1.49
N ILE A 94 -5.39 3.15 -1.24
CA ILE A 94 -6.53 2.87 -2.12
C ILE A 94 -7.36 4.12 -2.33
N ARG A 95 -7.67 4.86 -1.25
CA ARG A 95 -8.41 6.13 -1.35
C ARG A 95 -7.64 7.18 -2.15
N ALA A 96 -6.31 7.26 -1.98
CA ALA A 96 -5.48 8.18 -2.73
C ALA A 96 -5.50 7.88 -4.23
N PHE A 97 -5.42 6.60 -4.63
CA PHE A 97 -5.55 6.17 -6.03
C PHE A 97 -6.95 6.47 -6.59
N ARG A 98 -8.01 6.12 -5.87
CA ARG A 98 -9.40 6.39 -6.30
C ARG A 98 -9.68 7.88 -6.47
N CYS A 99 -9.16 8.71 -5.57
CA CYS A 99 -9.30 10.17 -5.63
C CYS A 99 -8.23 10.85 -6.48
N ARG A 100 -7.36 10.09 -7.18
CA ARG A 100 -6.26 10.60 -8.01
C ARG A 100 -5.40 11.65 -7.29
N LYS A 101 -5.04 11.37 -6.04
CA LYS A 101 -4.20 12.28 -5.28
C LYS A 101 -2.74 12.19 -5.72
N PRO A 102 -1.97 13.29 -5.64
CA PRO A 102 -0.56 13.33 -6.05
C PRO A 102 0.34 12.38 -5.24
N ASN A 103 -0.06 12.00 -4.04
CA ASN A 103 0.67 11.11 -3.13
C ASN A 103 0.34 9.62 -3.31
N SER A 104 -0.56 9.25 -4.24
CA SER A 104 -1.06 7.87 -4.39
C SER A 104 0.06 6.87 -4.70
N VAL A 105 0.94 7.19 -5.66
CA VAL A 105 2.05 6.30 -6.05
C VAL A 105 3.04 6.15 -4.89
N PHE A 106 3.32 7.23 -4.14
CA PHE A 106 4.17 7.18 -2.95
C PHE A 106 3.59 6.22 -1.88
N LEU A 107 2.31 6.35 -1.56
CA LEU A 107 1.65 5.49 -0.56
C LEU A 107 1.59 4.03 -1.02
N GLY A 108 1.27 3.77 -2.30
CA GLY A 108 1.27 2.42 -2.86
C GLY A 108 2.66 1.78 -2.85
N THR A 109 3.70 2.52 -3.22
CA THR A 109 5.10 2.07 -3.14
C THR A 109 5.51 1.78 -1.70
N SER A 110 5.21 2.68 -0.77
CA SER A 110 5.53 2.50 0.65
C SER A 110 4.85 1.26 1.24
N TYR A 111 3.56 1.06 0.94
CA TYR A 111 2.84 -0.16 1.35
C TYR A 111 3.52 -1.42 0.83
N THR A 112 3.85 -1.45 -0.47
CA THR A 112 4.49 -2.63 -1.10
C THR A 112 5.86 -2.93 -0.48
N ILE A 113 6.68 -1.89 -0.24
CA ILE A 113 7.99 -2.04 0.41
C ILE A 113 7.82 -2.57 1.83
N LEU A 114 6.88 -2.04 2.60
CA LEU A 114 6.63 -2.51 3.97
C LEU A 114 6.16 -3.97 3.99
N CYS A 115 5.31 -4.39 3.06
CA CYS A 115 4.94 -5.80 2.91
C CYS A 115 6.16 -6.69 2.59
N ILE A 116 7.07 -6.24 1.72
CA ILE A 116 8.31 -6.97 1.42
C ILE A 116 9.17 -7.10 2.69
N ILE A 117 9.39 -6.00 3.40
CA ILE A 117 10.20 -5.99 4.63
C ILE A 117 9.58 -6.90 5.69
N SER A 118 8.27 -6.83 5.92
CA SER A 118 7.58 -7.69 6.88
C SER A 118 7.74 -9.17 6.55
N ASN A 119 7.66 -9.54 5.26
CA ASN A 119 7.90 -10.93 4.84
C ASN A 119 9.37 -11.35 4.96
N LEU A 120 10.31 -10.42 4.78
CA LEU A 120 11.74 -10.71 5.00
C LEU A 120 12.08 -10.89 6.47
N LEU A 121 11.43 -10.16 7.37
CA LEU A 121 11.63 -10.33 8.82
C LEU A 121 11.23 -11.73 9.30
N LEU A 122 10.27 -12.39 8.66
CA LEU A 122 9.93 -13.79 8.93
C LEU A 122 11.09 -14.76 8.66
N LEU A 123 12.10 -14.39 7.88
CA LEU A 123 13.33 -15.19 7.70
C LEU A 123 14.26 -15.12 8.91
N CYS A 124 14.14 -14.08 9.73
CA CYS A 124 14.97 -13.88 10.91
C CYS A 124 14.38 -14.57 12.15
N ASP A 125 13.16 -15.11 12.03
CA ASP A 125 12.53 -15.83 13.11
C ASP A 125 13.21 -17.20 13.32
N GLY A 126 13.58 -17.51 14.57
CA GLY A 126 14.48 -18.62 14.92
C GLY A 126 14.00 -20.03 14.54
N ASP A 127 12.72 -20.17 14.18
CA ASP A 127 12.15 -21.45 13.72
C ASP A 127 12.49 -21.81 12.26
N PHE A 128 13.38 -21.05 11.62
CA PHE A 128 13.76 -21.26 10.22
C PHE A 128 14.38 -22.66 9.98
N GLU A 129 15.08 -23.22 10.94
CA GLU A 129 15.68 -24.56 10.78
C GLU A 129 14.62 -25.69 10.69
N GLN A 130 13.46 -25.55 11.37
CA GLN A 130 12.40 -26.56 11.32
C GLN A 130 11.37 -26.29 10.21
N THR A 131 11.11 -25.04 9.85
CA THR A 131 10.08 -24.65 8.89
C THR A 131 10.62 -24.03 7.61
N GLY A 132 11.92 -23.76 7.53
CA GLY A 132 12.57 -22.97 6.48
C GLY A 132 12.27 -23.42 5.05
N LEU A 133 12.25 -24.74 4.81
CA LEU A 133 11.93 -25.27 3.49
C LEU A 133 10.46 -25.06 3.09
N ALA A 134 9.54 -24.97 4.06
CA ALA A 134 8.12 -24.72 3.81
C ALA A 134 7.78 -23.23 3.71
N THR A 135 8.56 -22.35 4.37
CA THR A 135 8.35 -20.89 4.35
C THR A 135 9.07 -20.20 3.20
N ALA A 136 10.20 -20.71 2.75
CA ALA A 136 10.99 -20.14 1.66
C ALA A 136 10.17 -19.85 0.37
N PRO A 137 9.31 -20.77 -0.14
CA PRO A 137 8.52 -20.46 -1.34
C PRO A 137 7.47 -19.37 -1.11
N LYS A 138 6.94 -19.23 0.12
CA LYS A 138 5.99 -18.15 0.45
C LYS A 138 6.68 -16.78 0.39
N ILE A 139 7.87 -16.68 0.95
CA ILE A 139 8.68 -15.46 0.98
C ILE A 139 9.13 -15.11 -0.43
N LEU A 140 9.67 -16.07 -1.18
CA LEU A 140 10.08 -15.86 -2.57
C LEU A 140 8.92 -15.37 -3.42
N ARG A 141 7.74 -15.98 -3.28
CA ARG A 141 6.52 -15.53 -3.96
C ARG A 141 6.17 -14.08 -3.60
N SER A 142 6.25 -13.72 -2.32
CA SER A 142 5.96 -12.34 -1.85
C SER A 142 6.95 -11.33 -2.43
N LEU A 143 8.24 -11.68 -2.46
CA LEU A 143 9.29 -10.84 -3.05
C LEU A 143 9.06 -10.63 -4.55
N VAL A 144 8.81 -11.71 -5.30
CA VAL A 144 8.55 -11.62 -6.76
C VAL A 144 7.34 -10.74 -7.03
N TRP A 145 6.23 -10.97 -6.34
CA TRP A 145 5.03 -10.14 -6.50
C TRP A 145 5.26 -8.68 -6.09
N GLY A 146 5.98 -8.45 -4.99
CA GLY A 146 6.34 -7.11 -4.56
C GLY A 146 7.19 -6.37 -5.59
N CYS A 147 8.20 -7.03 -6.17
CA CYS A 147 9.01 -6.45 -7.24
C CYS A 147 8.20 -6.15 -8.51
N ILE A 148 7.30 -7.07 -8.92
CA ILE A 148 6.40 -6.85 -10.06
C ILE A 148 5.54 -5.60 -9.83
N TRP A 149 4.96 -5.43 -8.65
CA TRP A 149 4.14 -4.27 -8.33
C TRP A 149 4.94 -2.98 -8.25
N LEU A 150 6.16 -3.00 -7.70
CA LEU A 150 7.04 -1.83 -7.71
C LEU A 150 7.40 -1.41 -9.14
N CYS A 151 7.80 -2.35 -9.98
CA CYS A 151 8.06 -2.09 -11.40
C CYS A 151 6.82 -1.53 -12.11
N TYR A 152 5.65 -2.14 -11.86
CA TYR A 152 4.39 -1.67 -12.43
C TYR A 152 4.06 -0.23 -12.04
N LEU A 153 4.14 0.12 -10.76
CA LEU A 153 3.83 1.46 -10.27
C LEU A 153 4.75 2.54 -10.86
N HIS A 154 6.00 2.20 -11.17
CA HIS A 154 6.98 3.17 -11.65
C HIS A 154 7.11 3.20 -13.18
N GLN A 155 6.93 2.07 -13.86
CA GLN A 155 7.22 1.94 -15.29
C GLN A 155 5.97 1.92 -16.17
N SER A 156 4.82 1.48 -15.63
CA SER A 156 3.60 1.31 -16.42
C SER A 156 3.10 2.63 -17.01
N ASN A 157 2.82 2.60 -18.31
CA ASN A 157 2.19 3.72 -19.01
C ASN A 157 0.79 4.01 -18.47
N GLN A 158 0.03 2.99 -18.10
CA GLN A 158 -1.29 3.13 -17.50
C GLN A 158 -1.23 3.95 -16.19
N VAL A 159 -0.22 3.70 -15.33
CA VAL A 159 -0.03 4.48 -14.10
C VAL A 159 0.42 5.91 -14.42
N LYS A 160 1.23 6.10 -15.47
CA LYS A 160 1.68 7.44 -15.90
C LYS A 160 0.55 8.26 -16.53
N GLU A 161 -0.37 7.64 -17.24
CA GLU A 161 -1.56 8.28 -17.81
C GLU A 161 -2.53 8.73 -16.71
N VAL A 162 -2.82 7.85 -15.74
CA VAL A 162 -3.72 8.16 -14.61
C VAL A 162 -3.07 9.13 -13.62
N MET A 163 -1.75 9.02 -13.43
CA MET A 163 -0.93 9.77 -12.46
C MET A 163 0.37 10.23 -13.13
N PRO A 164 0.36 11.33 -13.90
CA PRO A 164 1.55 11.89 -14.55
C PRO A 164 2.69 12.14 -13.55
N THR A 165 3.93 11.96 -14.00
CA THR A 165 5.12 12.12 -13.14
C THR A 165 5.21 13.51 -12.51
N ASP A 166 4.84 14.55 -13.26
CA ASP A 166 4.88 15.94 -12.81
C ASP A 166 3.82 16.26 -11.74
N PHE A 167 2.76 15.45 -11.70
CA PHE A 167 1.69 15.57 -10.70
C PHE A 167 2.04 14.85 -9.38
N ARG A 168 3.01 13.91 -9.40
CA ARG A 168 3.36 13.10 -8.22
C ARG A 168 4.10 13.95 -7.19
N LYS A 169 3.42 14.26 -6.09
CA LYS A 169 4.00 15.01 -4.97
C LYS A 169 3.59 14.35 -3.66
N SER A 170 4.55 14.11 -2.79
CA SER A 170 4.32 13.65 -1.42
C SER A 170 4.49 14.81 -0.44
N GLY A 171 3.58 14.91 0.51
CA GLY A 171 3.59 15.94 1.55
C GLY A 171 4.23 15.43 2.86
N LYS A 172 4.58 16.34 3.76
CA LYS A 172 5.10 15.99 5.10
C LYS A 172 4.17 15.03 5.86
N ARG A 173 2.86 15.14 5.66
CA ARG A 173 1.85 14.27 6.29
C ARG A 173 1.93 12.83 5.81
N ASP A 174 2.27 12.62 4.53
CA ASP A 174 2.39 11.27 3.95
C ASP A 174 3.62 10.56 4.51
N TYR A 175 4.75 11.28 4.63
CA TYR A 175 5.95 10.77 5.29
C TYR A 175 5.70 10.46 6.77
N LEU A 176 5.00 11.34 7.49
CA LEU A 176 4.65 11.11 8.90
C LEU A 176 3.77 9.85 9.04
N LEU A 177 2.81 9.65 8.16
CA LEU A 177 1.94 8.48 8.16
C LEU A 177 2.76 7.20 7.94
N VAL A 178 3.61 7.16 6.92
CA VAL A 178 4.48 6.00 6.65
C VAL A 178 5.45 5.77 7.81
N ALA A 179 6.07 6.82 8.32
CA ALA A 179 6.98 6.75 9.47
C ALA A 179 6.28 6.20 10.72
N SER A 180 5.03 6.58 10.99
CA SER A 180 4.28 6.06 12.14
C SER A 180 3.97 4.57 12.02
N VAL A 181 3.66 4.09 10.79
CA VAL A 181 3.43 2.65 10.52
C VAL A 181 4.68 1.82 10.81
N VAL A 182 5.87 2.40 10.67
CA VAL A 182 7.16 1.73 10.97
C VAL A 182 7.55 1.91 12.43
N ALA A 183 7.50 3.14 12.93
CA ALA A 183 8.04 3.49 14.25
C ALA A 183 7.24 2.88 15.40
N ILE A 184 5.90 2.82 15.28
CA ILE A 184 5.06 2.30 16.36
C ILE A 184 5.32 0.80 16.62
N PRO A 185 5.30 -0.11 15.63
CA PRO A 185 5.64 -1.51 15.85
C PRO A 185 7.07 -1.70 16.38
N ILE A 186 8.05 -0.94 15.87
CA ILE A 186 9.44 -1.01 16.37
C ILE A 186 9.51 -0.64 17.86
N LEU A 187 8.79 0.40 18.27
CA LEU A 187 8.74 0.78 19.68
C LEU A 187 8.16 -0.34 20.57
N PHE A 188 7.04 -0.95 20.14
CA PHE A 188 6.43 -2.08 20.82
C PHE A 188 7.36 -3.29 20.88
N LEU A 189 8.06 -3.57 19.78
CA LEU A 189 9.03 -4.65 19.70
C LEU A 189 10.18 -4.46 20.70
N ILE A 190 10.74 -3.25 20.80
CA ILE A 190 11.81 -2.93 21.76
C ILE A 190 11.29 -3.13 23.20
N ILE A 191 10.12 -2.58 23.53
CA ILE A 191 9.54 -2.72 24.86
C ILE A 191 9.23 -4.19 25.17
N GLY A 192 8.71 -4.94 24.20
CA GLY A 192 8.41 -6.37 24.33
C GLY A 192 9.65 -7.23 24.60
N PHE A 193 10.77 -6.94 23.97
CA PHE A 193 12.04 -7.64 24.27
C PHE A 193 12.51 -7.42 25.72
N PHE A 194 12.37 -6.19 26.22
CA PHE A 194 12.69 -5.93 27.64
C PHE A 194 11.74 -6.67 28.58
N ASP A 195 10.47 -6.78 28.23
CA ASP A 195 9.48 -7.51 29.01
C ASP A 195 9.78 -9.00 29.07
N VAL A 196 10.11 -9.64 27.92
CA VAL A 196 10.55 -11.04 27.87
C VAL A 196 11.79 -11.29 28.72
N ALA A 197 12.80 -10.45 28.60
CA ALA A 197 14.03 -10.57 29.40
C ALA A 197 13.73 -10.48 30.92
N ARG A 198 12.79 -9.64 31.32
CA ARG A 198 12.34 -9.52 32.73
C ARG A 198 11.61 -10.78 33.21
N ILE A 199 10.72 -11.36 32.37
CA ILE A 199 9.99 -12.59 32.68
C ILE A 199 11.00 -13.74 32.88
N GLN A 200 11.94 -13.94 31.96
CA GLN A 200 12.94 -15.00 32.05
C GLN A 200 13.85 -14.88 33.28
N ASN A 201 14.26 -13.66 33.64
CA ASN A 201 15.04 -13.45 34.87
C ASN A 201 14.26 -13.83 36.13
N ALA A 202 12.97 -13.49 36.19
CA ALA A 202 12.10 -13.86 37.31
C ALA A 202 11.83 -15.36 37.45
N GLU A 203 11.90 -16.12 36.35
CA GLU A 203 11.79 -17.58 36.34
C GLU A 203 13.09 -18.26 36.84
N ASN A 204 14.26 -17.72 36.49
CA ASN A 204 15.57 -18.24 36.88
C ASN A 204 15.88 -18.01 38.38
N GLU A 205 15.19 -17.11 39.06
CA GLU A 205 15.35 -16.81 40.50
C GLU A 205 14.50 -17.73 41.42
N LYS A 206 13.63 -18.58 40.85
CA LYS A 206 12.77 -19.54 41.58
C LYS A 206 13.34 -20.92 41.63
#